data_456aec25dbbccc9f017626f143650b7f
#
_entry.id   456aec25dbbccc9f017626f143650b7f
#
_cell.length_a   1.000
_cell.length_b   1.000
_cell.length_c   1.000
_cell.angle_alpha   90.00
_cell.angle_beta   90.00
_cell.angle_gamma   90.00
#
_symmetry.space_group_name_H-M   'P 1'
#
loop_
_entity.id
_entity.type
_entity.pdbx_description
1 polymer ?
#
loop_
_entity_poly.entity_id
_entity_poly.type
_entity_poly.pdbx_seq_one_letter_code
_entity_poly.pdbx_strand_id
1 'polypeptide(L)'
;MENAFELIEYNGIPYPEGYVSKIKEVAGHLDKEEIETEDSYSLHTEYSYGKRNFGSLILIKYPTLREANKGGVPQLWKSEEWANEFAAFVLELTKDKNLPQIVEIHPPFNDYSDIDHFVECYKVFEKEIKQAYPNTNIFIENRSGAVYRGGRFVVSKADEIVALCEAIEKYNLKLGIVLDFPQLLTAERLDTLKFNSEKYHVAIEKIHQYQHLIKGIHIWGKKKNPKGRWIAHCGTLDTYFGGNEESKNIFIDGIARICDDGMRRFLVPEVNSGAEDLSSIIEDIIG
;
A
#
# COMPACT_ATOMS: atom_id res chain seq x y z
N MET A 1 -15.78 6.39 13.31
CA MET A 1 -14.54 5.60 13.48
C MET A 1 -13.33 6.39 14.02
N GLU A 2 -13.54 7.53 14.66
CA GLU A 2 -12.52 8.53 15.02
C GLU A 2 -11.28 7.95 15.79
N ASN A 3 -11.50 7.04 16.72
CA ASN A 3 -10.40 6.45 17.50
C ASN A 3 -9.72 5.24 16.84
N ALA A 4 -10.19 4.80 15.69
CA ALA A 4 -9.67 3.62 15.01
C ALA A 4 -8.43 3.93 14.15
N PHE A 5 -8.12 5.21 13.89
CA PHE A 5 -7.09 5.58 12.94
C PHE A 5 -6.02 6.52 13.50
N GLU A 6 -4.81 6.36 12.97
CA GLU A 6 -3.71 7.31 12.99
C GLU A 6 -3.41 7.74 11.56
N LEU A 7 -3.57 9.04 11.30
CA LEU A 7 -3.41 9.59 9.95
C LEU A 7 -1.95 9.65 9.53
N ILE A 8 -1.69 9.31 8.27
CA ILE A 8 -0.42 9.53 7.58
C ILE A 8 -0.65 10.54 6.46
N GLU A 9 0.15 11.62 6.43
CA GLU A 9 0.10 12.63 5.39
C GLU A 9 0.74 12.10 4.10
N TYR A 10 -0.03 12.10 3.01
CA TYR A 10 0.38 11.50 1.74
C TYR A 10 1.23 12.43 0.85
N ASN A 11 0.81 13.68 0.62
CA ASN A 11 1.43 14.54 -0.41
C ASN A 11 1.51 16.03 -0.04
N GLY A 12 1.50 16.39 1.23
CA GLY A 12 1.61 17.75 1.69
C GLY A 12 0.36 18.62 1.47
N ILE A 13 -0.79 18.05 1.10
CA ILE A 13 -2.08 18.73 1.11
C ILE A 13 -2.51 18.90 2.56
N PRO A 14 -2.83 20.12 3.02
CA PRO A 14 -3.26 20.35 4.40
C PRO A 14 -4.51 19.54 4.74
N TYR A 15 -4.50 18.92 5.89
CA TYR A 15 -5.68 18.23 6.43
C TYR A 15 -6.71 19.24 6.95
N PRO A 16 -8.01 18.88 6.97
CA PRO A 16 -9.05 19.74 7.51
C PRO A 16 -8.79 20.03 8.99
N GLU A 17 -9.37 21.15 9.47
CA GLU A 17 -9.28 21.54 10.87
C GLU A 17 -9.78 20.42 11.80
N GLY A 18 -9.04 20.12 12.85
CA GLY A 18 -9.35 19.04 13.79
C GLY A 18 -8.63 17.71 13.49
N TYR A 19 -8.09 17.52 12.29
CA TYR A 19 -7.34 16.32 11.94
C TYR A 19 -5.83 16.62 11.85
N VAL A 20 -5.03 15.90 12.61
CA VAL A 20 -3.58 16.09 12.66
C VAL A 20 -2.87 14.79 12.31
N SER A 21 -2.02 14.85 11.30
CA SER A 21 -1.02 13.81 11.06
C SER A 21 0.30 14.18 11.73
N LYS A 22 0.95 13.19 12.34
CA LYS A 22 2.32 13.30 12.86
C LYS A 22 3.32 12.52 12.01
N ILE A 23 2.83 11.77 11.06
CA ILE A 23 3.61 10.87 10.21
C ILE A 23 3.41 11.33 8.78
N LYS A 24 4.51 11.48 8.05
CA LYS A 24 4.49 11.83 6.63
C LYS A 24 4.92 10.64 5.79
N GLU A 25 4.23 10.40 4.70
CA GLU A 25 4.69 9.43 3.71
C GLU A 25 5.83 10.01 2.89
N VAL A 26 6.89 9.23 2.73
CA VAL A 26 8.09 9.58 1.99
C VAL A 26 8.38 8.51 0.94
N ALA A 27 8.51 8.93 -0.33
CA ALA A 27 8.79 8.02 -1.42
C ALA A 27 10.25 7.54 -1.40
N GLY A 28 10.43 6.24 -1.22
CA GLY A 28 11.71 5.53 -1.23
C GLY A 28 11.89 4.60 -2.44
N HIS A 29 11.60 5.10 -3.66
CA HIS A 29 11.71 4.31 -4.89
C HIS A 29 13.16 4.06 -5.30
N LEU A 30 13.41 3.03 -6.12
CA LEU A 30 14.75 2.60 -6.55
C LEU A 30 15.54 3.65 -7.34
N ASP A 31 14.88 4.68 -7.87
CA ASP A 31 15.54 5.79 -8.58
C ASP A 31 15.91 6.97 -7.66
N LYS A 32 15.68 6.85 -6.35
CA LYS A 32 16.07 7.87 -5.37
C LYS A 32 17.53 7.73 -4.97
N GLU A 33 18.19 8.86 -4.78
CA GLU A 33 19.54 8.96 -4.22
C GLU A 33 19.51 9.42 -2.77
N GLU A 34 18.48 10.19 -2.42
CA GLU A 34 18.22 10.70 -1.08
C GLU A 34 16.73 10.90 -0.85
N ILE A 35 16.36 11.03 0.39
CA ILE A 35 15.00 11.35 0.83
C ILE A 35 15.03 12.53 1.79
N GLU A 36 14.00 13.36 1.72
CA GLU A 36 13.71 14.36 2.74
C GLU A 36 12.75 13.74 3.75
N THR A 37 13.08 13.79 5.03
CA THR A 37 12.29 13.18 6.09
C THR A 37 11.91 14.21 7.14
N GLU A 38 10.76 14.02 7.72
CA GLU A 38 10.31 14.67 8.95
C GLU A 38 10.74 13.85 10.19
N ASP A 39 10.38 14.32 11.39
CA ASP A 39 10.71 13.60 12.64
C ASP A 39 10.09 12.19 12.69
N SER A 40 8.92 12.01 12.09
CA SER A 40 8.24 10.73 11.98
C SER A 40 7.72 10.52 10.57
N TYR A 41 8.05 9.39 9.96
CA TYR A 41 7.65 9.13 8.57
C TYR A 41 7.40 7.64 8.28
N SER A 42 6.59 7.40 7.24
CA SER A 42 6.42 6.12 6.56
C SER A 42 7.21 6.13 5.27
N LEU A 43 8.12 5.17 5.11
CA LEU A 43 8.89 5.02 3.87
C LEU A 43 8.11 4.12 2.90
N HIS A 44 7.47 4.73 1.90
CA HIS A 44 6.78 4.04 0.82
C HIS A 44 7.79 3.63 -0.26
N THR A 45 8.13 2.34 -0.31
CA THR A 45 9.21 1.85 -1.16
C THR A 45 8.78 1.57 -2.60
N GLU A 46 9.63 0.92 -3.41
CA GLU A 46 9.34 0.62 -4.81
C GLU A 46 8.08 -0.24 -5.00
N TYR A 47 7.20 0.17 -5.88
CA TYR A 47 5.92 -0.48 -6.17
C TYR A 47 5.79 -1.04 -7.60
N SER A 48 6.86 -0.98 -8.40
CA SER A 48 6.91 -1.57 -9.75
C SER A 48 5.79 -1.18 -10.72
N TYR A 49 5.26 0.04 -10.59
CA TYR A 49 4.18 0.49 -11.48
C TYR A 49 4.67 1.00 -12.83
N GLY A 50 5.96 1.28 -12.99
CA GLY A 50 6.51 1.82 -14.21
C GLY A 50 8.01 1.61 -14.34
N LYS A 51 8.56 2.14 -15.43
CA LYS A 51 10.00 2.16 -15.62
C LYS A 51 10.66 3.01 -14.57
N ARG A 52 11.82 2.56 -14.06
CA ARG A 52 12.68 3.35 -13.21
C ARG A 52 13.97 3.74 -13.95
N ASN A 53 14.54 4.86 -13.53
CA ASN A 53 15.88 5.22 -13.92
C ASN A 53 16.89 4.51 -13.01
N PHE A 54 17.53 3.47 -13.53
CA PHE A 54 18.52 2.70 -12.77
C PHE A 54 19.93 3.34 -12.79
N GLY A 55 20.02 4.63 -13.12
CA GLY A 55 21.31 5.36 -13.18
C GLY A 55 21.71 6.04 -11.88
N SER A 56 20.93 5.92 -10.79
CA SER A 56 21.29 6.53 -9.51
C SER A 56 22.58 5.97 -8.96
N LEU A 57 23.41 6.83 -8.32
CA LEU A 57 24.71 6.44 -7.77
C LEU A 57 24.58 5.42 -6.65
N ILE A 58 23.53 5.53 -5.84
CA ILE A 58 23.26 4.59 -4.76
C ILE A 58 22.94 3.20 -5.34
N LEU A 59 22.15 3.13 -6.40
CA LEU A 59 21.72 1.88 -7.02
C LEU A 59 22.86 1.15 -7.77
N ILE A 60 23.96 1.85 -8.10
CA ILE A 60 25.15 1.20 -8.70
C ILE A 60 25.76 0.15 -7.74
N LYS A 61 25.60 0.35 -6.42
CA LYS A 61 26.08 -0.58 -5.40
C LYS A 61 25.26 -1.88 -5.33
N TYR A 62 24.07 -1.90 -5.91
CA TYR A 62 23.08 -2.95 -5.77
C TYR A 62 22.66 -3.48 -7.15
N PRO A 63 23.47 -4.36 -7.79
CA PRO A 63 23.27 -4.78 -9.16
C PRO A 63 21.98 -5.57 -9.37
N THR A 64 21.51 -6.37 -8.38
CA THR A 64 20.30 -7.17 -8.53
C THR A 64 19.03 -6.32 -8.49
N LEU A 65 19.03 -5.17 -7.79
CA LEU A 65 17.91 -4.23 -7.79
C LEU A 65 17.64 -3.60 -9.17
N ARG A 66 18.63 -3.61 -10.04
CA ARG A 66 18.53 -3.07 -11.41
C ARG A 66 17.87 -4.04 -12.38
N GLU A 67 17.58 -5.26 -11.94
CA GLU A 67 16.88 -6.22 -12.77
C GLU A 67 15.44 -5.80 -13.04
N ALA A 68 15.07 -5.85 -14.30
CA ALA A 68 13.78 -5.43 -14.79
C ALA A 68 13.26 -6.38 -15.88
N ASN A 69 11.97 -6.39 -16.10
CA ASN A 69 11.41 -7.07 -17.26
C ASN A 69 11.78 -6.33 -18.57
N LYS A 70 11.40 -6.89 -19.73
CA LYS A 70 11.63 -6.28 -21.05
C LYS A 70 11.04 -4.85 -21.17
N GLY A 71 10.08 -4.50 -20.34
CA GLY A 71 9.47 -3.18 -20.29
C GLY A 71 10.22 -2.16 -19.42
N GLY A 72 11.28 -2.58 -18.73
CA GLY A 72 12.03 -1.74 -17.79
C GLY A 72 11.34 -1.54 -16.44
N VAL A 73 10.41 -2.42 -16.10
CA VAL A 73 9.71 -2.43 -14.79
C VAL A 73 10.52 -3.30 -13.82
N PRO A 74 10.85 -2.80 -12.62
CA PRO A 74 11.58 -3.56 -11.61
C PRO A 74 10.91 -4.89 -11.28
N GLN A 75 11.71 -5.94 -11.05
CA GLN A 75 11.23 -7.27 -10.65
C GLN A 75 11.47 -7.45 -9.15
N LEU A 76 10.51 -7.03 -8.33
CA LEU A 76 10.60 -7.09 -6.87
C LEU A 76 10.63 -8.54 -6.38
N TRP A 77 11.42 -8.81 -5.35
CA TRP A 77 11.46 -10.13 -4.69
C TRP A 77 11.83 -11.29 -5.61
N LYS A 78 12.65 -11.02 -6.62
CA LYS A 78 13.05 -12.02 -7.61
C LYS A 78 13.92 -13.13 -7.00
N SER A 79 14.70 -12.80 -5.98
CA SER A 79 15.59 -13.72 -5.28
C SER A 79 15.89 -13.24 -3.86
N GLU A 80 16.45 -14.11 -3.02
CA GLU A 80 16.96 -13.74 -1.70
C GLU A 80 18.07 -12.70 -1.79
N GLU A 81 18.93 -12.77 -2.82
CA GLU A 81 19.97 -11.78 -3.07
C GLU A 81 19.35 -10.40 -3.36
N TRP A 82 18.31 -10.35 -4.19
CA TRP A 82 17.52 -9.13 -4.42
C TRP A 82 16.97 -8.57 -3.10
N ALA A 83 16.38 -9.42 -2.26
CA ALA A 83 15.81 -9.01 -0.98
C ALA A 83 16.87 -8.46 -0.01
N ASN A 84 18.05 -9.08 0.02
CA ASN A 84 19.19 -8.60 0.80
C ASN A 84 19.70 -7.23 0.30
N GLU A 85 19.88 -7.07 -1.01
CA GLU A 85 20.27 -5.78 -1.59
C GLU A 85 19.18 -4.71 -1.37
N PHE A 86 17.90 -5.10 -1.41
CA PHE A 86 16.79 -4.17 -1.15
C PHE A 86 16.79 -3.68 0.30
N ALA A 87 17.05 -4.56 1.26
CA ALA A 87 17.24 -4.14 2.65
C ALA A 87 18.43 -3.16 2.77
N ALA A 88 19.58 -3.49 2.17
CA ALA A 88 20.75 -2.63 2.18
C ALA A 88 20.49 -1.25 1.51
N PHE A 89 19.72 -1.22 0.43
CA PHE A 89 19.27 0.02 -0.22
C PHE A 89 18.40 0.87 0.71
N VAL A 90 17.40 0.26 1.37
CA VAL A 90 16.55 0.96 2.34
C VAL A 90 17.38 1.55 3.47
N LEU A 91 18.34 0.79 4.02
CA LEU A 91 19.23 1.25 5.08
C LEU A 91 20.17 2.38 4.62
N GLU A 92 20.68 2.31 3.39
CA GLU A 92 21.51 3.38 2.82
C GLU A 92 20.67 4.66 2.60
N LEU A 93 19.45 4.53 2.06
CA LEU A 93 18.57 5.66 1.78
C LEU A 93 18.11 6.38 3.05
N THR A 94 17.99 5.66 4.15
CA THR A 94 17.58 6.19 5.47
C THR A 94 18.76 6.49 6.39
N LYS A 95 20.00 6.27 5.92
CA LYS A 95 21.21 6.57 6.65
C LYS A 95 21.26 8.06 7.04
N ASP A 96 21.67 8.33 8.27
CA ASP A 96 21.77 9.68 8.83
C ASP A 96 20.42 10.46 8.90
N LYS A 97 19.29 9.75 8.80
CA LYS A 97 17.94 10.25 9.01
C LYS A 97 17.34 9.68 10.31
N ASN A 98 16.21 10.23 10.75
CA ASN A 98 15.39 9.56 11.75
C ASN A 98 14.96 8.18 11.24
N LEU A 99 14.74 7.23 12.14
CA LEU A 99 14.29 5.90 11.75
C LEU A 99 12.85 5.96 11.23
N PRO A 100 12.53 5.30 10.12
CA PRO A 100 11.16 5.21 9.65
C PRO A 100 10.30 4.48 10.68
N GLN A 101 9.12 5.01 10.96
CA GLN A 101 8.13 4.32 11.78
C GLN A 101 7.57 3.11 11.04
N ILE A 102 7.44 3.25 9.73
CA ILE A 102 6.93 2.23 8.82
C ILE A 102 7.87 2.13 7.61
N VAL A 103 8.13 0.91 7.17
CA VAL A 103 8.65 0.60 5.82
C VAL A 103 7.53 -0.15 5.10
N GLU A 104 6.95 0.48 4.10
CA GLU A 104 5.90 -0.09 3.28
C GLU A 104 6.49 -0.67 2.01
N ILE A 105 6.18 -1.95 1.76
CA ILE A 105 6.68 -2.73 0.63
C ILE A 105 5.52 -3.20 -0.26
N HIS A 106 5.85 -3.66 -1.46
CA HIS A 106 4.87 -4.11 -2.44
C HIS A 106 5.16 -5.52 -2.93
N PRO A 107 4.13 -6.29 -3.34
CA PRO A 107 4.30 -7.66 -3.77
C PRO A 107 4.96 -7.78 -5.16
N PRO A 108 5.52 -8.96 -5.49
CA PRO A 108 6.02 -9.26 -6.83
C PRO A 108 4.91 -9.51 -7.84
N PHE A 109 5.27 -9.67 -9.10
CA PHE A 109 4.39 -10.17 -10.14
C PHE A 109 4.39 -11.70 -10.21
N ASN A 110 3.25 -12.25 -10.63
CA ASN A 110 2.99 -13.69 -10.68
C ASN A 110 3.59 -14.41 -11.90
N ASP A 111 4.28 -13.72 -12.80
CA ASP A 111 4.98 -14.31 -13.93
C ASP A 111 6.36 -14.88 -13.56
N TYR A 112 6.87 -14.50 -12.37
CA TYR A 112 8.18 -14.99 -11.88
C TYR A 112 8.17 -15.31 -10.37
N SER A 113 7.08 -15.11 -9.65
CA SER A 113 7.00 -15.31 -8.20
C SER A 113 5.59 -15.75 -7.78
N ASP A 114 5.50 -16.31 -6.58
CA ASP A 114 4.26 -16.64 -5.87
C ASP A 114 4.41 -16.23 -4.38
N ILE A 115 3.42 -16.55 -3.56
CA ILE A 115 3.45 -16.22 -2.13
C ILE A 115 4.59 -16.94 -1.39
N ASP A 116 4.84 -18.21 -1.69
CA ASP A 116 5.89 -18.98 -1.01
C ASP A 116 7.26 -18.43 -1.33
N HIS A 117 7.54 -18.14 -2.61
CA HIS A 117 8.79 -17.51 -3.04
C HIS A 117 8.96 -16.09 -2.46
N PHE A 118 7.89 -15.29 -2.45
CA PHE A 118 7.90 -13.98 -1.80
C PHE A 118 8.28 -14.10 -0.33
N VAL A 119 7.68 -15.04 0.41
CA VAL A 119 7.95 -15.25 1.84
C VAL A 119 9.42 -15.64 2.10
N GLU A 120 10.01 -16.48 1.26
CA GLU A 120 11.43 -16.84 1.36
C GLU A 120 12.33 -15.60 1.22
N CYS A 121 12.10 -14.78 0.20
CA CYS A 121 12.80 -13.52 0.00
C CYS A 121 12.54 -12.52 1.15
N TYR A 122 11.29 -12.39 1.57
CA TYR A 122 10.90 -11.47 2.64
C TYR A 122 11.61 -11.77 3.97
N LYS A 123 11.80 -13.04 4.33
CA LYS A 123 12.54 -13.41 5.56
C LYS A 123 13.95 -12.83 5.59
N VAL A 124 14.62 -12.80 4.45
CA VAL A 124 15.95 -12.18 4.32
C VAL A 124 15.86 -10.68 4.58
N PHE A 125 14.91 -10.00 3.92
CA PHE A 125 14.68 -8.57 4.10
C PHE A 125 14.30 -8.23 5.54
N GLU A 126 13.34 -8.96 6.13
CA GLU A 126 12.88 -8.75 7.51
C GLU A 126 14.04 -8.83 8.49
N LYS A 127 14.89 -9.86 8.37
CA LYS A 127 16.04 -10.05 9.24
C LYS A 127 16.97 -8.83 9.21
N GLU A 128 17.36 -8.35 8.05
CA GLU A 128 18.29 -7.23 7.90
C GLU A 128 17.66 -5.91 8.43
N ILE A 129 16.40 -5.63 8.07
CA ILE A 129 15.70 -4.43 8.55
C ILE A 129 15.51 -4.48 10.08
N LYS A 130 15.05 -5.61 10.63
CA LYS A 130 14.81 -5.72 12.08
C LYS A 130 16.09 -5.73 12.91
N GLN A 131 17.20 -6.17 12.34
CA GLN A 131 18.49 -6.06 12.99
C GLN A 131 18.94 -4.60 13.12
N ALA A 132 18.73 -3.78 12.08
CA ALA A 132 19.10 -2.37 12.07
C ALA A 132 18.03 -1.50 12.76
N TYR A 133 16.77 -1.78 12.52
CA TYR A 133 15.60 -0.99 12.96
C TYR A 133 14.58 -1.87 13.71
N PRO A 134 14.85 -2.31 14.93
CA PRO A 134 14.04 -3.30 15.64
C PRO A 134 12.57 -2.86 15.86
N ASN A 135 12.33 -1.56 15.98
CA ASN A 135 11.01 -0.98 16.28
C ASN A 135 10.24 -0.52 15.02
N THR A 136 10.87 -0.47 13.85
CA THR A 136 10.21 -0.09 12.60
C THR A 136 9.21 -1.16 12.19
N ASN A 137 7.99 -0.76 11.87
CA ASN A 137 6.98 -1.66 11.31
C ASN A 137 7.28 -1.93 9.83
N ILE A 138 7.03 -3.15 9.38
CA ILE A 138 7.09 -3.49 7.96
C ILE A 138 5.69 -3.88 7.52
N PHE A 139 5.17 -3.21 6.50
CA PHE A 139 3.84 -3.48 5.96
C PHE A 139 3.92 -3.77 4.47
N ILE A 140 3.02 -4.62 3.98
CA ILE A 140 2.84 -4.87 2.55
C ILE A 140 1.47 -4.37 2.10
N GLU A 141 1.46 -3.60 1.02
CA GLU A 141 0.23 -3.10 0.40
C GLU A 141 -0.27 -4.07 -0.67
N ASN A 142 -1.57 -4.38 -0.70
CA ASN A 142 -2.17 -5.13 -1.81
C ASN A 142 -2.24 -4.28 -3.08
N ARG A 143 -2.26 -4.93 -4.25
CA ARG A 143 -2.26 -4.24 -5.55
C ARG A 143 -3.54 -4.51 -6.35
N SER A 144 -3.76 -3.71 -7.39
CA SER A 144 -5.02 -3.66 -8.15
C SER A 144 -5.38 -4.93 -8.94
N GLY A 145 -4.51 -5.92 -9.01
CA GLY A 145 -4.74 -7.12 -9.82
C GLY A 145 -4.80 -6.88 -11.33
N ALA A 146 -4.52 -5.67 -11.79
CA ALA A 146 -4.42 -5.38 -13.21
C ALA A 146 -3.21 -6.10 -13.82
N VAL A 147 -3.37 -6.60 -15.05
CA VAL A 147 -2.24 -7.14 -15.81
C VAL A 147 -1.36 -5.99 -16.27
N TYR A 148 -0.11 -6.07 -15.89
CA TYR A 148 0.92 -5.10 -16.22
C TYR A 148 2.08 -5.78 -16.96
N ARG A 149 3.16 -5.06 -17.26
CA ARG A 149 4.29 -5.59 -18.05
C ARG A 149 5.07 -6.75 -17.39
N GLY A 150 4.87 -6.96 -16.08
CA GLY A 150 5.41 -8.09 -15.32
C GLY A 150 4.38 -9.14 -14.94
N GLY A 151 3.19 -9.12 -15.58
CA GLY A 151 2.08 -9.98 -15.19
C GLY A 151 1.11 -9.28 -14.23
N ARG A 152 0.52 -10.01 -13.30
CA ARG A 152 -0.37 -9.53 -12.25
C ARG A 152 0.35 -9.63 -10.89
N PHE A 153 0.17 -8.65 -10.02
CA PHE A 153 0.70 -8.72 -8.66
C PHE A 153 0.12 -9.92 -7.88
N VAL A 154 0.97 -10.56 -7.09
CA VAL A 154 0.64 -11.77 -6.33
C VAL A 154 -0.38 -11.49 -5.22
N VAL A 155 -0.29 -10.35 -4.53
CA VAL A 155 -1.20 -9.96 -3.45
C VAL A 155 -2.16 -8.89 -3.96
N SER A 156 -3.31 -9.30 -4.47
CA SER A 156 -4.29 -8.40 -5.09
C SER A 156 -5.72 -8.70 -4.64
N LYS A 157 -6.17 -9.96 -4.76
CA LYS A 157 -7.53 -10.40 -4.41
C LYS A 157 -7.63 -10.83 -2.96
N ALA A 158 -8.85 -10.88 -2.45
CA ALA A 158 -9.13 -11.35 -1.09
C ALA A 158 -8.50 -12.73 -0.79
N ASP A 159 -8.63 -13.71 -1.70
CA ASP A 159 -8.05 -15.03 -1.50
C ASP A 159 -6.50 -15.02 -1.44
N GLU A 160 -5.86 -14.12 -2.19
CA GLU A 160 -4.40 -13.97 -2.17
C GLU A 160 -3.92 -13.25 -0.90
N ILE A 161 -4.70 -12.27 -0.42
CA ILE A 161 -4.46 -11.60 0.86
C ILE A 161 -4.58 -12.62 2.01
N VAL A 162 -5.62 -13.45 2.00
CA VAL A 162 -5.81 -14.53 2.98
C VAL A 162 -4.63 -15.51 2.96
N ALA A 163 -4.22 -15.96 1.78
CA ALA A 163 -3.07 -16.88 1.66
C ALA A 163 -1.77 -16.26 2.20
N LEU A 164 -1.58 -14.95 2.04
CA LEU A 164 -0.46 -14.23 2.66
C LEU A 164 -0.62 -14.17 4.19
N CYS A 165 -1.83 -13.90 4.71
CA CYS A 165 -2.11 -13.91 6.15
C CYS A 165 -1.75 -15.27 6.77
N GLU A 166 -2.19 -16.37 6.15
CA GLU A 166 -1.85 -17.74 6.57
C GLU A 166 -0.34 -17.98 6.60
N ALA A 167 0.39 -17.45 5.60
CA ALA A 167 1.84 -17.55 5.55
C ALA A 167 2.52 -16.70 6.66
N ILE A 168 2.01 -15.49 6.94
CA ILE A 168 2.49 -14.64 8.04
C ILE A 168 2.36 -15.38 9.37
N GLU A 169 1.22 -15.97 9.66
CA GLU A 169 0.99 -16.72 10.90
C GLU A 169 1.86 -17.98 10.95
N LYS A 170 1.85 -18.79 9.89
CA LYS A 170 2.60 -20.03 9.78
C LYS A 170 4.10 -19.85 10.05
N TYR A 171 4.67 -18.80 9.53
CA TYR A 171 6.11 -18.52 9.65
C TYR A 171 6.44 -17.47 10.72
N ASN A 172 5.44 -16.97 11.46
CA ASN A 172 5.59 -15.94 12.50
C ASN A 172 6.36 -14.71 11.99
N LEU A 173 6.02 -14.24 10.80
CA LEU A 173 6.64 -13.06 10.17
C LEU A 173 6.24 -11.78 10.89
N LYS A 174 7.13 -10.80 10.93
CA LYS A 174 6.87 -9.45 11.46
C LYS A 174 6.38 -8.52 10.35
N LEU A 175 5.40 -9.00 9.58
CA LEU A 175 4.78 -8.34 8.46
C LEU A 175 3.32 -8.00 8.79
N GLY A 176 2.94 -6.73 8.66
CA GLY A 176 1.55 -6.30 8.64
C GLY A 176 1.06 -6.09 7.21
N ILE A 177 -0.25 -5.94 7.05
CA ILE A 177 -0.86 -5.66 5.76
C ILE A 177 -1.45 -4.25 5.77
N VAL A 178 -1.18 -3.50 4.72
CA VAL A 178 -1.92 -2.29 4.35
C VAL A 178 -2.96 -2.69 3.31
N LEU A 179 -4.22 -2.43 3.60
CA LEU A 179 -5.32 -2.75 2.69
C LEU A 179 -5.72 -1.50 1.91
N ASP A 180 -5.28 -1.43 0.64
CA ASP A 180 -5.80 -0.45 -0.32
C ASP A 180 -7.16 -0.95 -0.84
N PHE A 181 -8.23 -0.37 -0.32
CA PHE A 181 -9.59 -0.76 -0.66
C PHE A 181 -9.95 -0.51 -2.13
N PRO A 182 -9.67 0.66 -2.72
CA PRO A 182 -9.85 0.88 -4.16
C PRO A 182 -9.09 -0.11 -5.05
N GLN A 183 -7.88 -0.52 -4.66
CA GLN A 183 -7.15 -1.54 -5.40
C GLN A 183 -7.80 -2.93 -5.24
N LEU A 184 -8.29 -3.26 -4.04
CA LEU A 184 -9.07 -4.48 -3.81
C LEU A 184 -10.32 -4.54 -4.68
N LEU A 185 -11.11 -3.44 -4.75
CA LEU A 185 -12.27 -3.36 -5.65
C LEU A 185 -11.88 -3.65 -7.11
N THR A 186 -10.77 -3.07 -7.56
CA THR A 186 -10.25 -3.29 -8.91
C THR A 186 -9.85 -4.75 -9.14
N ALA A 187 -9.14 -5.36 -8.18
CA ALA A 187 -8.69 -6.75 -8.24
C ALA A 187 -9.87 -7.73 -8.26
N GLU A 188 -10.91 -7.45 -7.47
CA GLU A 188 -12.15 -8.22 -7.41
C GLU A 188 -13.09 -7.93 -8.59
N ARG A 189 -12.72 -7.01 -9.50
CA ARG A 189 -13.56 -6.59 -10.62
C ARG A 189 -14.94 -6.09 -10.16
N LEU A 190 -14.94 -5.28 -9.11
CA LEU A 190 -16.12 -4.59 -8.61
C LEU A 190 -16.22 -3.23 -9.29
N ASP A 191 -17.25 -3.07 -10.12
CA ASP A 191 -17.56 -1.79 -10.77
C ASP A 191 -18.28 -0.90 -9.77
N THR A 192 -17.69 0.23 -9.40
CA THR A 192 -18.26 1.16 -8.43
C THR A 192 -19.54 1.85 -8.93
N LEU A 193 -19.76 1.92 -10.25
CA LEU A 193 -20.99 2.47 -10.83
C LEU A 193 -22.12 1.43 -10.92
N LYS A 194 -21.80 0.13 -10.76
CA LYS A 194 -22.70 -1.01 -10.72
C LYS A 194 -22.30 -1.94 -9.60
N PHE A 195 -22.23 -1.38 -8.40
CA PHE A 195 -21.64 -2.03 -7.26
C PHE A 195 -22.37 -3.31 -6.86
N ASN A 196 -21.62 -4.41 -6.80
CA ASN A 196 -22.13 -5.70 -6.35
C ASN A 196 -21.79 -5.87 -4.85
N SER A 197 -22.73 -5.51 -3.98
CA SER A 197 -22.58 -5.55 -2.55
C SER A 197 -22.33 -6.97 -2.01
N GLU A 198 -23.01 -7.99 -2.54
CA GLU A 198 -22.82 -9.38 -2.11
C GLU A 198 -21.39 -9.85 -2.36
N LYS A 199 -20.88 -9.61 -3.57
CA LYS A 199 -19.49 -9.96 -3.92
C LYS A 199 -18.48 -9.20 -3.05
N TYR A 200 -18.75 -7.93 -2.74
CA TYR A 200 -17.91 -7.13 -1.86
C TYR A 200 -17.91 -7.71 -0.44
N HIS A 201 -19.09 -8.01 0.13
CA HIS A 201 -19.19 -8.63 1.46
C HIS A 201 -18.44 -9.95 1.55
N VAL A 202 -18.52 -10.82 0.52
CA VAL A 202 -17.77 -12.07 0.49
C VAL A 202 -16.27 -11.83 0.58
N ALA A 203 -15.75 -10.82 -0.14
CA ALA A 203 -14.32 -10.49 -0.09
C ALA A 203 -13.91 -9.94 1.30
N ILE A 204 -14.72 -9.05 1.86
CA ILE A 204 -14.47 -8.47 3.19
C ILE A 204 -14.51 -9.53 4.29
N GLU A 205 -15.51 -10.43 4.31
CA GLU A 205 -15.61 -11.46 5.34
C GLU A 205 -14.45 -12.47 5.29
N LYS A 206 -13.87 -12.74 4.13
CA LYS A 206 -12.64 -13.53 4.03
C LYS A 206 -11.47 -12.84 4.72
N ILE A 207 -11.26 -11.56 4.45
CA ILE A 207 -10.14 -10.78 5.01
C ILE A 207 -10.36 -10.51 6.49
N HIS A 208 -11.60 -10.28 6.92
CA HIS A 208 -11.97 -10.00 8.31
C HIS A 208 -11.49 -11.08 9.29
N GLN A 209 -11.40 -12.36 8.88
CA GLN A 209 -10.86 -13.44 9.72
C GLN A 209 -9.40 -13.18 10.15
N TYR A 210 -8.69 -12.32 9.41
CA TYR A 210 -7.29 -11.93 9.64
C TYR A 210 -7.16 -10.43 9.92
N GLN A 211 -8.22 -9.77 10.39
CA GLN A 211 -8.23 -8.32 10.64
C GLN A 211 -7.09 -7.86 11.56
N HIS A 212 -6.65 -8.71 12.49
CA HIS A 212 -5.54 -8.42 13.39
C HIS A 212 -4.18 -8.25 12.67
N LEU A 213 -4.03 -8.72 11.43
CA LEU A 213 -2.86 -8.51 10.57
C LEU A 213 -2.99 -7.26 9.70
N ILE A 214 -4.19 -6.70 9.57
CA ILE A 214 -4.41 -5.44 8.84
C ILE A 214 -3.98 -4.28 9.73
N LYS A 215 -2.91 -3.60 9.36
CA LYS A 215 -2.27 -2.53 10.15
C LYS A 215 -2.47 -1.15 9.56
N GLY A 216 -2.79 -1.08 8.28
CA GLY A 216 -3.04 0.17 7.57
C GLY A 216 -4.17 0.05 6.56
N ILE A 217 -4.74 1.20 6.23
CA ILE A 217 -5.78 1.37 5.22
C ILE A 217 -5.32 2.47 4.27
N HIS A 218 -5.30 2.18 2.98
CA HIS A 218 -5.22 3.20 1.93
C HIS A 218 -6.59 3.42 1.32
N ILE A 219 -6.91 4.69 1.10
CA ILE A 219 -8.21 5.09 0.56
C ILE A 219 -8.05 6.26 -0.41
N TRP A 220 -8.71 6.19 -1.55
CA TRP A 220 -8.72 7.23 -2.56
C TRP A 220 -9.97 7.16 -3.44
N GLY A 221 -10.33 8.30 -4.02
CA GLY A 221 -11.42 8.41 -4.95
C GLY A 221 -10.97 8.37 -6.42
N LYS A 222 -11.94 8.40 -7.32
CA LYS A 222 -11.75 8.61 -8.77
C LYS A 222 -12.69 9.67 -9.27
N LYS A 223 -12.21 10.54 -10.17
CA LYS A 223 -13.06 11.45 -10.94
C LYS A 223 -12.67 11.47 -12.42
N LYS A 224 -13.59 11.87 -13.26
CA LYS A 224 -13.32 12.06 -14.68
C LYS A 224 -12.63 13.39 -14.92
N ASN A 225 -11.60 13.39 -15.75
CA ASN A 225 -11.03 14.62 -16.26
C ASN A 225 -11.96 15.25 -17.35
N PRO A 226 -11.67 16.48 -17.83
CA PRO A 226 -12.45 17.14 -18.88
C PRO A 226 -12.57 16.34 -20.19
N LYS A 227 -11.69 15.38 -20.43
CA LYS A 227 -11.72 14.47 -21.59
C LYS A 227 -12.51 13.18 -21.32
N GLY A 228 -13.20 13.08 -20.17
CA GLY A 228 -13.99 11.93 -19.77
C GLY A 228 -13.19 10.70 -19.29
N ARG A 229 -11.88 10.81 -19.10
CA ARG A 229 -11.03 9.70 -18.60
C ARG A 229 -11.00 9.72 -17.08
N TRP A 230 -11.16 8.54 -16.49
CA TRP A 230 -11.00 8.35 -15.06
C TRP A 230 -9.55 8.59 -14.61
N ILE A 231 -9.40 9.34 -13.53
CA ILE A 231 -8.12 9.58 -12.85
C ILE A 231 -8.26 9.05 -11.43
N ALA A 232 -7.39 8.11 -11.07
CA ALA A 232 -7.25 7.60 -9.71
C ALA A 232 -6.59 8.64 -8.78
N HIS A 233 -6.75 8.47 -7.48
CA HIS A 233 -6.24 9.39 -6.45
C HIS A 233 -6.74 10.84 -6.63
N CYS A 234 -7.92 10.99 -7.21
CA CYS A 234 -8.58 12.28 -7.45
C CYS A 234 -10.07 12.15 -7.20
N GLY A 235 -10.69 13.21 -6.68
CA GLY A 235 -12.12 13.20 -6.34
C GLY A 235 -12.42 12.56 -5.00
N THR A 236 -13.69 12.38 -4.72
CA THR A 236 -14.26 11.90 -3.47
C THR A 236 -14.79 10.48 -3.63
N LEU A 237 -15.26 9.84 -2.55
CA LEU A 237 -15.99 8.58 -2.62
C LEU A 237 -17.33 8.76 -3.38
N ASP A 238 -17.99 9.92 -3.26
CA ASP A 238 -19.19 10.22 -4.07
C ASP A 238 -18.91 10.15 -5.56
N THR A 239 -17.83 10.79 -6.03
CA THR A 239 -17.46 10.71 -7.44
C THR A 239 -17.04 9.31 -7.84
N TYR A 240 -16.47 8.53 -6.93
CA TYR A 240 -16.05 7.15 -7.16
C TYR A 240 -17.24 6.21 -7.36
N PHE A 241 -18.31 6.39 -6.57
CA PHE A 241 -19.55 5.63 -6.67
C PHE A 241 -20.62 6.30 -7.55
N GLY A 242 -20.27 7.38 -8.28
CA GLY A 242 -21.18 8.07 -9.19
C GLY A 242 -22.40 8.69 -8.51
N GLY A 243 -22.28 9.10 -7.25
CA GLY A 243 -23.35 9.67 -6.44
C GLY A 243 -24.30 8.62 -5.85
N ASN A 244 -23.96 7.33 -5.89
CA ASN A 244 -24.77 6.27 -5.28
C ASN A 244 -24.39 6.12 -3.79
N GLU A 245 -25.15 6.80 -2.91
CA GLU A 245 -24.96 6.81 -1.45
C GLU A 245 -25.05 5.40 -0.85
N GLU A 246 -25.95 4.56 -1.31
CA GLU A 246 -26.08 3.19 -0.79
C GLU A 246 -24.82 2.38 -1.03
N SER A 247 -24.27 2.42 -2.25
CA SER A 247 -23.03 1.73 -2.60
C SER A 247 -21.83 2.27 -1.83
N LYS A 248 -21.75 3.61 -1.65
CA LYS A 248 -20.71 4.27 -0.85
C LYS A 248 -20.79 3.80 0.61
N ASN A 249 -21.97 3.80 1.20
CA ASN A 249 -22.16 3.40 2.60
C ASN A 249 -21.80 1.92 2.80
N ILE A 250 -22.22 1.01 1.92
CA ILE A 250 -21.82 -0.41 1.97
C ILE A 250 -20.29 -0.56 1.89
N PHE A 251 -19.64 0.25 1.07
CA PHE A 251 -18.18 0.25 0.99
C PHE A 251 -17.52 0.70 2.30
N ILE A 252 -18.01 1.79 2.91
CA ILE A 252 -17.53 2.31 4.19
C ILE A 252 -17.80 1.30 5.32
N ASP A 253 -18.96 0.64 5.33
CA ASP A 253 -19.30 -0.42 6.28
C ASP A 253 -18.31 -1.58 6.21
N GLY A 254 -17.82 -1.92 5.01
CA GLY A 254 -16.77 -2.93 4.84
C GLY A 254 -15.44 -2.51 5.46
N ILE A 255 -15.07 -1.23 5.37
CA ILE A 255 -13.88 -0.70 6.05
C ILE A 255 -14.07 -0.78 7.57
N ALA A 256 -15.25 -0.34 8.07
CA ALA A 256 -15.59 -0.42 9.48
C ALA A 256 -15.54 -1.87 9.99
N ARG A 257 -16.03 -2.82 9.20
CA ARG A 257 -16.00 -4.26 9.50
C ARG A 257 -14.57 -4.80 9.66
N ILE A 258 -13.63 -4.38 8.85
CA ILE A 258 -12.21 -4.74 8.99
C ILE A 258 -11.59 -4.10 10.25
N CYS A 259 -12.15 -3.00 10.74
CA CYS A 259 -11.62 -2.22 11.86
C CYS A 259 -12.39 -2.42 13.17
N ASP A 260 -13.27 -3.43 13.30
CA ASP A 260 -14.15 -3.61 14.44
C ASP A 260 -13.51 -4.34 15.65
N ASP A 261 -12.23 -4.68 15.59
CA ASP A 261 -11.47 -5.35 16.66
C ASP A 261 -10.89 -4.42 17.73
N GLY A 262 -11.16 -3.12 17.61
CA GLY A 262 -10.66 -2.09 18.54
C GLY A 262 -9.17 -1.76 18.38
N MET A 263 -8.47 -2.33 17.39
CA MET A 263 -7.10 -1.97 17.09
C MET A 263 -7.03 -0.66 16.33
N ARG A 264 -6.06 0.19 16.69
CA ARG A 264 -5.76 1.40 15.93
C ARG A 264 -4.93 1.05 14.70
N ARG A 265 -5.33 1.60 13.54
CA ARG A 265 -4.67 1.40 12.25
C ARG A 265 -4.15 2.70 11.67
N PHE A 266 -3.15 2.61 10.82
CA PHE A 266 -2.75 3.77 10.01
C PHE A 266 -3.74 3.98 8.88
N LEU A 267 -4.04 5.25 8.57
CA LEU A 267 -4.90 5.63 7.45
C LEU A 267 -4.16 6.61 6.55
N VAL A 268 -4.01 6.23 5.29
CA VAL A 268 -3.43 7.07 4.23
C VAL A 268 -4.53 7.46 3.24
N PRO A 269 -5.05 8.68 3.32
CA PRO A 269 -5.95 9.22 2.28
C PRO A 269 -5.11 9.70 1.09
N GLU A 270 -4.96 8.86 0.08
CA GLU A 270 -4.12 9.14 -1.09
C GLU A 270 -4.83 10.03 -2.11
N VAL A 271 -4.93 11.33 -1.82
CA VAL A 271 -5.64 12.31 -2.65
C VAL A 271 -4.67 13.30 -3.27
N ASN A 272 -4.73 13.45 -4.59
CA ASN A 272 -3.90 14.37 -5.38
C ASN A 272 -4.67 15.60 -5.92
N SER A 273 -5.99 15.66 -5.72
CA SER A 273 -6.85 16.64 -6.37
C SER A 273 -7.14 17.91 -5.55
N GLY A 274 -6.69 17.96 -4.29
CA GLY A 274 -6.81 19.15 -3.45
C GLY A 274 -7.49 18.89 -2.10
N ALA A 275 -7.50 19.93 -1.25
CA ALA A 275 -7.93 19.84 0.14
C ALA A 275 -9.43 19.51 0.30
N GLU A 276 -10.29 19.96 -0.60
CA GLU A 276 -11.73 19.68 -0.55
C GLU A 276 -12.02 18.18 -0.73
N ASP A 277 -11.40 17.54 -1.75
CA ASP A 277 -11.55 16.10 -1.99
C ASP A 277 -10.95 15.29 -0.83
N LEU A 278 -9.81 15.74 -0.27
CA LEU A 278 -9.18 15.13 0.90
C LEU A 278 -10.08 15.22 2.14
N SER A 279 -10.65 16.39 2.43
CA SER A 279 -11.58 16.58 3.55
C SER A 279 -12.77 15.67 3.44
N SER A 280 -13.39 15.58 2.26
CA SER A 280 -14.54 14.69 2.04
C SER A 280 -14.20 13.23 2.32
N ILE A 281 -13.05 12.73 1.88
CA ILE A 281 -12.65 11.33 2.14
C ILE A 281 -12.36 11.10 3.62
N ILE A 282 -11.71 12.04 4.31
CA ILE A 282 -11.46 11.92 5.76
C ILE A 282 -12.78 11.92 6.53
N GLU A 283 -13.72 12.81 6.19
CA GLU A 283 -15.04 12.88 6.80
C GLU A 283 -15.86 11.60 6.57
N ASP A 284 -15.84 11.06 5.36
CA ASP A 284 -16.53 9.79 5.03
C ASP A 284 -16.00 8.60 5.87
N ILE A 285 -14.69 8.57 6.19
CA ILE A 285 -14.06 7.41 6.87
C ILE A 285 -14.00 7.59 8.39
N ILE A 286 -13.73 8.80 8.88
CA ILE A 286 -13.47 9.06 10.31
C ILE A 286 -14.69 9.68 10.99
N GLY A 287 -15.46 10.53 10.27
CA GLY A 287 -16.58 11.34 10.76
C GLY A 287 -17.79 10.56 11.25
#